data_0bc2271e7f6d4fd2013843c3fc080070
#
_entry.id   0bc2271e7f6d4fd2013843c3fc080070
#
_cell.length_a   1.000
_cell.length_b   1.000
_cell.length_c   1.000
_cell.angle_alpha   90.00
_cell.angle_beta   90.00
_cell.angle_gamma   90.00
#
_symmetry.space_group_name_H-M   'P 1'
#
loop_
_entity.id
_entity.type
_entity.pdbx_description
1 polymer ?
#
loop_
_entity_poly.entity_id
_entity_poly.type
_entity_poly.pdbx_seq_one_letter_code
_entity_poly.pdbx_strand_id
1 'polypeptide(L)'
;MEKRGMRYGFVAMLFSMLIALAAFAPSTAFADVTVNNKTDLQQALDNGGEVTLGDNITGSVTVPSGKTVTLNLNGYTLTADQKYAAITNNGTLTIAGPGTVDGSSLSQTAAIYNAPSGVANLNGGTFTGSKWYVIKNLGTMTIDGASVAQDDAGSSAIDNGYFGNAGNDCGVSEPSFATVSLTIINGSFSGGMNVVKNDDFGVLSITGGTFTNTDGPAVLNWNKATIDGGDFSVNNSASGVIANGSYGANSPDKGELIINAGTFTAPNNGSGNIFAQGQGGTSGGTAVVSGGSYNGSLDNLNNLNVDVEVSGGSFTDAAVAKYVKSGNVAMSANQGNGFQVVSEETAEANAAAKVQNGDSVIYFANIEDAKKFAEDNHIDPSFVEQLHFVITYVDGLTDAAYGSTCTVPAGQKLTKAAIDTPDGEELVPAKEGYTFTGWYLDKELTQKVTFPFEPSSDMELYAGFSKNDPAVNPSQGDNKTTTTTTKTSSAKTGDNLALFGGLLALIAAAGATTAVVAVRRRKSE
;
A
#
# COMPACT_ATOMS: atom_id res chain seq x y z
N MET A 1 -28.09 31.88 -25.25
CA MET A 1 -28.23 30.88 -24.17
C MET A 1 -26.88 30.22 -23.99
N GLU A 2 -26.13 30.76 -23.05
CA GLU A 2 -24.75 30.30 -22.73
C GLU A 2 -24.80 29.02 -21.90
N LYS A 3 -24.08 27.99 -22.38
CA LYS A 3 -23.78 26.80 -21.58
C LYS A 3 -22.56 27.08 -20.69
N ARG A 4 -22.80 27.35 -19.41
CA ARG A 4 -21.75 27.36 -18.38
C ARG A 4 -21.32 25.92 -18.10
N GLY A 5 -20.12 25.56 -18.52
CA GLY A 5 -19.43 24.36 -18.09
C GLY A 5 -18.93 24.51 -16.66
N MET A 6 -19.42 23.66 -15.77
CA MET A 6 -18.98 23.59 -14.37
C MET A 6 -17.68 22.80 -14.35
N ARG A 7 -16.56 23.51 -14.17
CA ARG A 7 -15.25 22.90 -13.89
C ARG A 7 -15.24 22.48 -12.43
N TYR A 8 -15.28 21.18 -12.16
CA TYR A 8 -14.93 20.65 -10.85
C TYR A 8 -13.42 20.78 -10.66
N GLY A 9 -13.02 21.81 -9.93
CA GLY A 9 -11.66 21.95 -9.45
C GLY A 9 -11.40 20.89 -8.38
N PHE A 10 -10.36 20.10 -8.59
CA PHE A 10 -9.72 19.29 -7.57
C PHE A 10 -9.28 20.23 -6.44
N VAL A 11 -10.02 20.22 -5.34
CA VAL A 11 -9.53 20.77 -4.08
C VAL A 11 -8.72 19.64 -3.44
N ALA A 12 -7.43 19.63 -3.75
CA ALA A 12 -6.45 18.97 -2.91
C ALA A 12 -6.50 19.70 -1.56
N MET A 13 -7.19 19.12 -0.57
CA MET A 13 -7.06 19.53 0.82
C MET A 13 -5.65 19.13 1.27
N LEU A 14 -4.68 20.00 1.03
CA LEU A 14 -3.49 20.05 1.84
C LEU A 14 -3.94 20.35 3.27
N PHE A 15 -4.04 19.32 4.09
CA PHE A 15 -3.94 19.50 5.53
C PHE A 15 -2.51 19.99 5.79
N SER A 16 -2.32 21.29 5.70
CA SER A 16 -1.15 21.94 6.25
C SER A 16 -1.18 21.65 7.75
N MET A 17 -0.30 20.74 8.15
CA MET A 17 0.10 20.53 9.53
C MET A 17 0.59 21.91 10.03
N LEU A 18 -0.30 22.65 10.67
CA LEU A 18 0.03 23.87 11.37
C LEU A 18 0.79 23.41 12.62
N ILE A 19 2.10 23.20 12.49
CA ILE A 19 2.99 23.20 13.64
C ILE A 19 2.88 24.61 14.18
N ALA A 20 2.00 24.80 15.15
CA ALA A 20 2.03 25.98 15.98
C ALA A 20 3.40 25.98 16.68
N LEU A 21 4.32 26.78 16.14
CA LEU A 21 5.54 27.16 16.84
C LEU A 21 5.07 27.93 18.08
N ALA A 22 4.79 27.21 19.15
CA ALA A 22 4.51 27.79 20.45
C ALA A 22 5.75 28.62 20.79
N ALA A 23 5.60 29.93 20.79
CA ALA A 23 6.61 30.83 21.27
C ALA A 23 7.08 30.33 22.62
N PHE A 24 8.35 29.95 22.74
CA PHE A 24 8.97 29.61 24.00
C PHE A 24 8.88 30.83 24.92
N ALA A 25 7.82 30.92 25.71
CA ALA A 25 7.92 31.60 26.98
C ALA A 25 8.95 30.80 27.81
N PRO A 26 9.88 31.41 28.53
CA PRO A 26 10.80 30.68 29.38
C PRO A 26 9.93 29.88 30.37
N SER A 27 9.82 28.58 30.14
CA SER A 27 9.23 27.67 31.11
C SER A 27 10.13 27.79 32.33
N THR A 28 9.56 28.16 33.47
CA THR A 28 10.17 27.81 34.74
C THR A 28 10.42 26.32 34.67
N ALA A 29 11.68 25.91 34.57
CA ALA A 29 12.04 24.51 34.57
C ALA A 29 11.50 23.93 35.90
N PHE A 30 10.42 23.18 35.83
CA PHE A 30 9.98 22.39 36.97
C PHE A 30 11.08 21.36 37.19
N ALA A 31 11.58 21.27 38.44
CA ALA A 31 12.56 20.26 38.80
C ALA A 31 11.95 18.88 38.53
N ASP A 32 12.70 17.99 37.89
CA ASP A 32 12.32 16.58 37.73
C ASP A 32 12.11 15.99 39.14
N VAL A 33 10.89 15.47 39.38
CA VAL A 33 10.50 14.92 40.67
C VAL A 33 10.47 13.41 40.55
N THR A 34 11.39 12.74 41.28
CA THR A 34 11.37 11.28 41.40
C THR A 34 10.41 10.87 42.50
N VAL A 35 9.47 9.94 42.21
CA VAL A 35 8.40 9.48 43.11
C VAL A 35 8.44 7.96 43.26
N ASN A 36 8.19 7.49 44.50
CA ASN A 36 8.31 6.06 44.84
C ASN A 36 7.01 5.46 45.41
N ASN A 37 5.95 6.21 45.50
CA ASN A 37 4.65 5.75 45.99
C ASN A 37 3.51 6.55 45.36
N LYS A 38 2.27 6.04 45.54
CA LYS A 38 1.06 6.63 44.96
C LYS A 38 0.80 8.07 45.42
N THR A 39 1.02 8.37 46.70
CA THR A 39 0.73 9.69 47.25
C THR A 39 1.62 10.76 46.66
N ASP A 40 2.93 10.48 46.60
CA ASP A 40 3.89 11.40 46.01
C ASP A 40 3.66 11.54 44.50
N LEU A 41 3.33 10.42 43.81
CA LEU A 41 2.97 10.46 42.39
C LEU A 41 1.77 11.37 42.15
N GLN A 42 0.66 11.19 42.87
CA GLN A 42 -0.53 12.03 42.68
C GLN A 42 -0.21 13.51 42.96
N GLN A 43 0.55 13.80 44.03
CA GLN A 43 0.94 15.16 44.35
C GLN A 43 1.79 15.80 43.25
N ALA A 44 2.71 15.02 42.63
CA ALA A 44 3.51 15.50 41.52
C ALA A 44 2.64 15.78 40.27
N LEU A 45 1.68 14.91 39.96
CA LEU A 45 0.72 15.12 38.86
C LEU A 45 -0.16 16.36 39.09
N ASP A 46 -0.58 16.61 40.36
CA ASP A 46 -1.37 17.80 40.72
C ASP A 46 -0.56 19.10 40.53
N ASN A 47 0.73 19.04 40.71
CA ASN A 47 1.64 20.18 40.46
C ASN A 47 1.90 20.39 38.98
N GLY A 48 2.01 19.30 38.19
CA GLY A 48 2.44 19.30 36.80
C GLY A 48 3.96 19.31 36.66
N GLY A 49 4.45 19.21 35.42
CA GLY A 49 5.88 19.20 35.09
C GLY A 49 6.44 17.80 34.81
N GLU A 50 7.75 17.64 35.01
CA GLU A 50 8.47 16.40 34.78
C GLU A 50 8.42 15.51 36.03
N VAL A 51 7.97 14.26 35.86
CA VAL A 51 7.80 13.27 36.94
C VAL A 51 8.47 11.97 36.51
N THR A 52 9.35 11.42 37.35
CA THR A 52 10.06 10.17 37.09
C THR A 52 9.70 9.14 38.14
N LEU A 53 9.32 7.91 37.73
CA LEU A 53 9.13 6.82 38.68
C LEU A 53 10.48 6.34 39.21
N GLY A 54 10.57 6.19 40.53
CA GLY A 54 11.75 5.65 41.21
C GLY A 54 11.55 4.25 41.76
N ASP A 55 10.32 3.72 41.72
CA ASP A 55 9.95 2.37 42.15
C ASP A 55 8.67 1.90 41.42
N ASN A 56 8.34 0.62 41.53
CA ASN A 56 7.03 0.09 41.14
C ASN A 56 5.92 0.66 42.08
N ILE A 57 4.89 1.19 41.48
CA ILE A 57 3.80 1.81 42.22
C ILE A 57 2.49 1.08 41.94
N THR A 58 1.80 0.64 43.00
CA THR A 58 0.42 0.19 42.91
C THR A 58 -0.47 1.37 43.29
N GLY A 59 -1.26 1.87 42.33
CA GLY A 59 -2.15 3.00 42.55
C GLY A 59 -2.73 3.57 41.28
N SER A 60 -4.03 3.88 41.32
CA SER A 60 -4.67 4.64 40.25
C SER A 60 -4.52 6.14 40.53
N VAL A 61 -4.14 6.89 39.51
CA VAL A 61 -3.84 8.33 39.63
C VAL A 61 -4.54 9.14 38.52
N THR A 62 -4.62 10.46 38.76
CA THR A 62 -5.30 11.37 37.83
C THR A 62 -4.39 12.54 37.46
N VAL A 63 -4.26 12.84 36.18
CA VAL A 63 -3.71 14.12 35.70
C VAL A 63 -4.87 15.14 35.68
N PRO A 64 -4.85 16.19 36.50
CA PRO A 64 -5.96 17.13 36.57
C PRO A 64 -6.08 17.99 35.30
N SER A 65 -7.30 18.47 35.04
CA SER A 65 -7.56 19.43 33.98
C SER A 65 -6.69 20.69 34.11
N GLY A 66 -6.14 21.16 32.99
CA GLY A 66 -5.26 22.31 32.93
C GLY A 66 -3.82 22.06 33.39
N LYS A 67 -3.48 20.84 33.81
CA LYS A 67 -2.09 20.44 34.09
C LYS A 67 -1.44 19.82 32.88
N THR A 68 -0.14 20.09 32.75
CA THR A 68 0.74 19.46 31.77
C THR A 68 1.80 18.66 32.51
N VAL A 69 1.88 17.36 32.21
CA VAL A 69 2.76 16.40 32.87
C VAL A 69 3.50 15.60 31.83
N THR A 70 4.82 15.43 32.04
CA THR A 70 5.61 14.39 31.40
C THR A 70 5.94 13.34 32.47
N LEU A 71 5.43 12.12 32.30
CA LEU A 71 5.69 10.99 33.20
C LEU A 71 6.71 10.06 32.54
N ASN A 72 7.90 9.99 33.08
CA ASN A 72 8.93 9.02 32.72
C ASN A 72 8.76 7.76 33.58
N LEU A 73 8.43 6.63 32.95
CA LEU A 73 8.25 5.35 33.65
C LEU A 73 9.59 4.77 34.16
N ASN A 74 10.72 5.14 33.56
CA ASN A 74 12.08 4.81 34.02
C ASN A 74 12.31 3.32 34.33
N GLY A 75 11.66 2.43 33.59
CA GLY A 75 11.74 0.97 33.75
C GLY A 75 10.80 0.38 34.82
N TYR A 76 10.06 1.19 35.56
CA TYR A 76 9.15 0.75 36.60
C TYR A 76 7.73 0.53 36.08
N THR A 77 6.91 -0.12 36.93
CA THR A 77 5.51 -0.43 36.65
C THR A 77 4.58 0.40 37.52
N LEU A 78 3.58 1.03 36.88
CA LEU A 78 2.42 1.60 37.54
C LEU A 78 1.21 0.66 37.37
N THR A 79 0.77 0.00 38.45
CA THR A 79 -0.33 -0.96 38.43
C THR A 79 -1.60 -0.33 39.02
N ALA A 80 -2.73 -0.48 38.33
CA ALA A 80 -4.03 0.02 38.77
C ALA A 80 -4.50 -0.64 40.09
N ASP A 81 -5.08 0.14 40.98
CA ASP A 81 -5.74 -0.30 42.22
C ASP A 81 -7.23 0.09 42.29
N GLN A 82 -7.77 0.75 41.25
CA GLN A 82 -9.17 1.18 41.19
C GLN A 82 -9.75 0.93 39.78
N LYS A 83 -11.09 0.90 39.73
CA LYS A 83 -11.86 0.78 38.50
C LYS A 83 -11.56 1.96 37.54
N TYR A 84 -11.68 1.69 36.27
CA TYR A 84 -11.56 2.52 35.10
C TYR A 84 -10.12 2.68 34.57
N ALA A 85 -9.12 3.08 35.38
CA ALA A 85 -7.78 3.17 34.85
C ALA A 85 -6.66 3.21 35.89
N ALA A 86 -5.45 2.83 35.52
CA ALA A 86 -4.24 3.17 36.27
C ALA A 86 -3.94 4.67 36.16
N ILE A 87 -4.12 5.27 35.00
CA ILE A 87 -4.01 6.71 34.78
C ILE A 87 -5.29 7.24 34.12
N THR A 88 -5.98 8.17 34.82
CA THR A 88 -7.05 8.99 34.25
C THR A 88 -6.45 10.33 33.81
N ASN A 89 -6.49 10.65 32.53
CA ASN A 89 -5.98 11.92 32.03
C ASN A 89 -7.09 12.91 31.68
N ASN A 90 -7.23 13.98 32.47
CA ASN A 90 -8.09 15.13 32.14
C ASN A 90 -7.30 16.37 31.70
N GLY A 91 -5.96 16.30 31.69
CA GLY A 91 -5.05 17.38 31.32
C GLY A 91 -4.26 17.06 30.05
N THR A 92 -3.01 17.47 30.04
CA THR A 92 -2.03 17.11 28.99
C THR A 92 -1.00 16.17 29.60
N LEU A 93 -0.95 14.93 29.11
CA LEU A 93 -0.06 13.87 29.59
C LEU A 93 0.87 13.42 28.47
N THR A 94 2.17 13.39 28.75
CA THR A 94 3.14 12.67 27.92
C THR A 94 3.70 11.51 28.73
N ILE A 95 3.63 10.29 28.22
CA ILE A 95 4.32 9.11 28.78
C ILE A 95 5.62 8.92 28.00
N ALA A 96 6.72 8.74 28.71
CA ALA A 96 8.04 8.54 28.13
C ALA A 96 8.82 7.44 28.85
N GLY A 97 9.90 6.99 28.22
CA GLY A 97 10.84 6.02 28.77
C GLY A 97 10.33 4.57 28.74
N PRO A 98 11.21 3.61 29.03
CA PRO A 98 10.82 2.23 29.26
C PRO A 98 10.03 2.10 30.58
N GLY A 99 9.18 1.09 30.67
CA GLY A 99 8.38 0.77 31.85
C GLY A 99 6.96 0.36 31.47
N THR A 100 6.12 0.07 32.45
CA THR A 100 4.79 -0.50 32.20
C THR A 100 3.70 0.30 32.92
N VAL A 101 2.58 0.52 32.23
CA VAL A 101 1.31 0.91 32.85
C VAL A 101 0.36 -0.27 32.73
N ASP A 102 -0.03 -0.83 33.85
CA ASP A 102 -0.77 -2.08 33.94
C ASP A 102 -2.19 -1.88 34.47
N GLY A 103 -3.20 -2.13 33.62
CA GLY A 103 -4.61 -2.17 33.95
C GLY A 103 -5.17 -3.57 34.17
N SER A 104 -4.34 -4.64 34.08
CA SER A 104 -4.82 -6.03 34.06
C SER A 104 -5.31 -6.56 35.42
N SER A 105 -4.95 -5.91 36.51
CA SER A 105 -5.21 -6.38 37.88
C SER A 105 -6.69 -6.43 38.26
N LEU A 106 -7.53 -5.61 37.65
CA LEU A 106 -8.94 -5.46 37.96
C LEU A 106 -9.82 -5.58 36.69
N SER A 107 -11.06 -6.04 36.86
CA SER A 107 -12.05 -5.98 35.79
C SER A 107 -12.50 -4.55 35.51
N GLN A 108 -12.80 -4.22 34.26
CA GLN A 108 -13.18 -2.88 33.78
C GLN A 108 -12.14 -1.79 34.13
N THR A 109 -10.85 -2.11 33.89
CA THR A 109 -9.75 -1.20 34.19
C THR A 109 -8.79 -1.16 33.02
N ALA A 110 -8.55 0.04 32.51
CA ALA A 110 -7.57 0.32 31.48
C ALA A 110 -6.20 0.64 32.09
N ALA A 111 -5.15 0.55 31.30
CA ALA A 111 -3.88 1.20 31.64
C ALA A 111 -4.06 2.74 31.60
N ILE A 112 -4.69 3.24 30.53
CA ILE A 112 -4.99 4.68 30.39
C ILE A 112 -6.44 4.89 29.99
N TYR A 113 -7.10 5.78 30.70
CA TYR A 113 -8.32 6.46 30.29
C TYR A 113 -8.00 7.92 29.96
N ASN A 114 -8.08 8.30 28.70
CA ASN A 114 -7.96 9.69 28.25
C ASN A 114 -9.36 10.29 28.14
N ALA A 115 -9.69 11.17 29.08
CA ALA A 115 -11.01 11.79 29.19
C ALA A 115 -11.30 12.78 28.02
N PRO A 116 -12.56 13.21 27.84
CA PRO A 116 -12.92 14.08 26.70
C PRO A 116 -12.09 15.35 26.53
N SER A 117 -11.60 15.94 27.64
CA SER A 117 -10.70 17.10 27.60
C SER A 117 -9.21 16.75 27.60
N GLY A 118 -8.89 15.47 27.73
CA GLY A 118 -7.51 14.99 27.82
C GLY A 118 -6.76 15.05 26.50
N VAL A 119 -5.47 15.43 26.59
CA VAL A 119 -4.50 15.30 25.51
C VAL A 119 -3.40 14.34 25.99
N ALA A 120 -3.21 13.23 25.30
CA ALA A 120 -2.23 12.23 25.68
C ALA A 120 -1.23 11.95 24.55
N ASN A 121 0.07 11.90 24.89
CA ASN A 121 1.14 11.52 23.99
C ASN A 121 1.89 10.33 24.59
N LEU A 122 1.84 9.17 23.93
CA LEU A 122 2.50 7.94 24.35
C LEU A 122 3.75 7.74 23.51
N ASN A 123 4.90 8.29 23.98
CA ASN A 123 6.18 8.28 23.26
C ASN A 123 7.08 7.12 23.70
N GLY A 124 6.50 6.05 24.24
CA GLY A 124 7.18 4.85 24.72
C GLY A 124 6.37 4.17 25.79
N GLY A 125 6.96 3.20 26.46
CA GLY A 125 6.32 2.39 27.49
C GLY A 125 5.51 1.21 26.95
N THR A 126 5.16 0.32 27.85
CA THR A 126 4.30 -0.85 27.62
C THR A 126 2.98 -0.64 28.37
N PHE A 127 1.89 -0.87 27.68
CA PHE A 127 0.54 -0.76 28.24
C PHE A 127 -0.12 -2.12 28.17
N THR A 128 -0.58 -2.63 29.30
CA THR A 128 -1.20 -3.96 29.43
C THR A 128 -2.58 -3.86 30.05
N GLY A 129 -3.47 -4.76 29.62
CA GLY A 129 -4.82 -4.86 30.14
C GLY A 129 -5.38 -6.26 30.02
N SER A 130 -6.43 -6.52 30.77
CA SER A 130 -7.18 -7.78 30.74
C SER A 130 -8.62 -7.48 31.09
N LYS A 131 -9.58 -8.14 30.42
CA LYS A 131 -11.01 -8.05 30.69
C LYS A 131 -11.68 -6.69 30.40
N TRP A 132 -10.96 -5.74 29.85
CA TRP A 132 -11.48 -4.46 29.36
C TRP A 132 -10.45 -3.81 28.42
N TYR A 133 -10.70 -2.60 27.91
CA TYR A 133 -9.74 -1.92 27.05
C TYR A 133 -8.40 -1.69 27.78
N VAL A 134 -7.29 -1.82 27.06
CA VAL A 134 -5.98 -1.37 27.59
C VAL A 134 -5.91 0.15 27.54
N ILE A 135 -6.38 0.73 26.47
CA ILE A 135 -6.48 2.18 26.30
C ILE A 135 -7.93 2.53 25.92
N LYS A 136 -8.55 3.41 26.71
CA LYS A 136 -9.82 4.07 26.38
C LYS A 136 -9.55 5.54 26.09
N ASN A 137 -9.78 5.97 24.84
CA ASN A 137 -9.61 7.36 24.42
C ASN A 137 -10.96 8.01 24.13
N LEU A 138 -11.29 9.06 24.85
CA LEU A 138 -12.42 9.96 24.59
C LEU A 138 -11.96 11.40 24.30
N GLY A 139 -10.65 11.65 24.25
CA GLY A 139 -10.02 12.94 23.98
C GLY A 139 -9.16 12.93 22.72
N THR A 140 -8.03 13.59 22.81
CA THR A 140 -7.01 13.59 21.73
C THR A 140 -5.81 12.75 22.17
N MET A 141 -5.40 11.79 21.36
CA MET A 141 -4.27 10.92 21.67
C MET A 141 -3.35 10.74 20.49
N THR A 142 -2.04 10.77 20.76
CA THR A 142 -0.98 10.39 19.81
C THR A 142 -0.15 9.26 20.42
N ILE A 143 0.14 8.23 19.62
CA ILE A 143 1.00 7.10 20.02
C ILE A 143 2.18 7.04 19.05
N ASP A 144 3.41 7.15 19.61
CA ASP A 144 4.65 7.07 18.84
C ASP A 144 5.69 6.25 19.62
N GLY A 145 5.78 4.95 19.27
CA GLY A 145 6.75 4.02 19.85
C GLY A 145 6.29 3.27 21.10
N ALA A 146 5.02 3.34 21.49
CA ALA A 146 4.48 2.54 22.59
C ALA A 146 4.18 1.08 22.18
N SER A 147 4.17 0.19 23.18
CA SER A 147 3.68 -1.18 23.05
C SER A 147 2.36 -1.34 23.79
N VAL A 148 1.32 -1.84 23.14
CA VAL A 148 -0.02 -2.06 23.72
C VAL A 148 -0.41 -3.52 23.50
N ALA A 149 -0.67 -4.24 24.59
CA ALA A 149 -1.03 -5.66 24.54
C ALA A 149 -2.29 -5.95 25.36
N GLN A 150 -3.24 -6.66 24.74
CA GLN A 150 -4.46 -7.14 25.37
C GLN A 150 -4.48 -8.66 25.41
N ASP A 151 -4.62 -9.23 26.59
CA ASP A 151 -4.60 -10.69 26.79
C ASP A 151 -5.99 -11.33 26.70
N ASP A 152 -7.07 -10.54 26.74
CA ASP A 152 -8.46 -11.03 26.74
C ASP A 152 -9.15 -10.74 25.40
N ALA A 153 -9.62 -11.79 24.74
CA ALA A 153 -10.38 -11.69 23.49
C ALA A 153 -11.77 -11.05 23.63
N GLY A 154 -12.23 -10.82 24.86
CA GLY A 154 -13.55 -10.20 25.13
C GLY A 154 -13.57 -8.69 24.98
N SER A 155 -12.43 -8.01 24.79
CA SER A 155 -12.34 -6.56 24.69
C SER A 155 -11.25 -6.13 23.72
N SER A 156 -11.36 -4.92 23.17
CA SER A 156 -10.34 -4.37 22.26
C SER A 156 -9.10 -3.90 23.03
N ALA A 157 -7.92 -3.91 22.41
CA ALA A 157 -6.74 -3.35 23.05
C ALA A 157 -6.84 -1.82 23.15
N ILE A 158 -7.20 -1.16 22.05
CA ILE A 158 -7.45 0.28 22.03
C ILE A 158 -8.88 0.53 21.59
N ASP A 159 -9.60 1.37 22.34
CA ASP A 159 -10.93 1.86 22.00
C ASP A 159 -10.88 3.39 21.86
N ASN A 160 -11.13 3.88 20.65
CA ASN A 160 -11.13 5.30 20.30
C ASN A 160 -12.54 5.75 19.96
N GLY A 161 -13.19 6.45 20.85
CA GLY A 161 -14.54 6.92 20.66
C GLY A 161 -15.49 6.49 21.75
N TYR A 162 -16.77 6.67 21.50
CA TYR A 162 -17.85 6.47 22.47
C TYR A 162 -18.72 5.26 22.08
N PHE A 163 -18.83 4.29 22.98
CA PHE A 163 -19.61 3.07 22.71
C PHE A 163 -21.12 3.24 22.89
N GLY A 164 -21.58 4.34 23.50
CA GLY A 164 -22.99 4.57 23.80
C GLY A 164 -23.46 3.96 25.11
N ASN A 165 -22.55 3.61 26.00
CA ASN A 165 -22.83 2.92 27.25
C ASN A 165 -21.93 3.45 28.38
N ALA A 166 -22.51 4.12 29.37
CA ALA A 166 -21.77 4.73 30.46
C ALA A 166 -20.82 3.75 31.21
N GLY A 167 -21.12 2.44 31.22
CA GLY A 167 -20.25 1.42 31.77
C GLY A 167 -18.96 1.21 30.97
N ASN A 168 -19.04 1.32 29.67
CA ASN A 168 -17.90 1.20 28.75
C ASN A 168 -17.19 2.54 28.49
N ASP A 169 -17.83 3.65 28.80
CA ASP A 169 -17.32 4.99 28.54
C ASP A 169 -16.92 5.72 29.84
N CYS A 170 -16.45 4.97 30.83
CA CYS A 170 -15.94 5.47 32.12
C CYS A 170 -16.91 6.38 32.87
N GLY A 171 -18.21 6.13 32.76
CA GLY A 171 -19.26 6.93 33.42
C GLY A 171 -19.67 8.16 32.60
N VAL A 172 -19.11 8.39 31.45
CA VAL A 172 -19.52 9.49 30.55
C VAL A 172 -20.82 9.09 29.87
N SER A 173 -21.86 9.92 30.03
CA SER A 173 -23.07 9.85 29.22
C SER A 173 -22.82 10.55 27.89
N GLU A 174 -23.62 10.22 26.87
CA GLU A 174 -23.45 10.69 25.47
C GLU A 174 -22.95 12.13 25.40
N PRO A 175 -21.83 12.34 24.75
CA PRO A 175 -21.11 13.58 24.94
C PRO A 175 -21.58 14.68 24.00
N SER A 176 -21.47 15.89 24.50
CA SER A 176 -21.45 17.12 23.69
C SER A 176 -20.05 17.40 23.13
N PHE A 177 -19.19 16.39 22.90
CA PHE A 177 -17.85 16.62 22.35
C PHE A 177 -17.82 16.58 20.83
N ALA A 178 -16.98 17.43 20.27
CA ALA A 178 -16.93 17.62 18.84
C ALA A 178 -16.18 16.50 18.10
N THR A 179 -15.14 15.91 18.70
CA THR A 179 -14.28 14.92 18.02
C THR A 179 -13.41 14.20 19.03
N VAL A 180 -13.36 12.88 18.92
CA VAL A 180 -12.37 12.03 19.58
C VAL A 180 -11.32 11.67 18.55
N SER A 181 -10.02 11.88 18.81
CA SER A 181 -8.98 11.62 17.83
C SER A 181 -7.86 10.74 18.38
N LEU A 182 -7.47 9.77 17.54
CA LEU A 182 -6.31 8.91 17.78
C LEU A 182 -5.41 8.94 16.56
N THR A 183 -4.16 9.32 16.77
CA THR A 183 -3.10 9.22 15.76
C THR A 183 -2.07 8.18 16.21
N ILE A 184 -1.82 7.17 15.40
CA ILE A 184 -0.77 6.16 15.63
C ILE A 184 0.32 6.38 14.59
N ILE A 185 1.50 6.80 15.05
CA ILE A 185 2.66 7.06 14.21
C ILE A 185 3.51 5.80 14.10
N ASN A 186 3.76 5.14 15.23
CA ASN A 186 4.56 3.94 15.33
C ASN A 186 4.25 3.20 16.65
N GLY A 187 4.63 1.93 16.73
CA GLY A 187 4.45 1.12 17.92
C GLY A 187 4.18 -0.35 17.62
N SER A 188 3.91 -1.12 18.67
CA SER A 188 3.54 -2.53 18.56
C SER A 188 2.23 -2.77 19.30
N PHE A 189 1.24 -3.29 18.59
CA PHE A 189 -0.13 -3.40 19.08
C PHE A 189 -0.63 -4.84 18.88
N SER A 190 -1.16 -5.45 19.95
CA SER A 190 -1.54 -6.87 19.85
C SER A 190 -2.72 -7.26 20.72
N GLY A 191 -3.45 -8.28 20.25
CA GLY A 191 -4.47 -9.01 20.99
C GLY A 191 -5.82 -8.30 21.08
N GLY A 192 -6.67 -8.90 21.90
CA GLY A 192 -8.04 -8.45 22.10
C GLY A 192 -9.03 -8.87 21.02
N MET A 193 -10.30 -8.54 21.22
CA MET A 193 -11.35 -8.73 20.22
C MET A 193 -11.02 -7.97 18.92
N ASN A 194 -10.44 -6.79 19.04
CA ASN A 194 -9.85 -5.98 17.98
C ASN A 194 -8.60 -5.32 18.55
N VAL A 195 -7.54 -5.15 17.74
CA VAL A 195 -6.39 -4.40 18.26
C VAL A 195 -6.74 -2.92 18.41
N VAL A 196 -7.31 -2.32 17.38
CA VAL A 196 -7.85 -0.95 17.43
C VAL A 196 -9.33 -0.98 17.05
N LYS A 197 -10.16 -0.49 17.94
CA LYS A 197 -11.56 -0.18 17.68
C LYS A 197 -11.72 1.33 17.57
N ASN A 198 -12.15 1.81 16.41
CA ASN A 198 -12.54 3.18 16.18
C ASN A 198 -14.07 3.27 16.25
N ASP A 199 -14.56 3.74 17.37
CA ASP A 199 -15.97 3.77 17.76
C ASP A 199 -16.67 5.06 17.30
N ASP A 200 -17.90 5.26 17.70
CA ASP A 200 -18.68 6.46 17.40
C ASP A 200 -17.90 7.74 17.82
N PHE A 201 -17.98 8.79 17.01
CA PHE A 201 -17.21 10.04 17.13
C PHE A 201 -15.69 9.91 16.98
N GLY A 202 -15.15 8.69 16.87
CA GLY A 202 -13.71 8.44 16.73
C GLY A 202 -13.20 8.80 15.35
N VAL A 203 -12.12 9.57 15.29
CA VAL A 203 -11.31 9.80 14.09
C VAL A 203 -9.96 9.14 14.31
N LEU A 204 -9.63 8.17 13.46
CA LEU A 204 -8.40 7.37 13.53
C LEU A 204 -7.47 7.71 12.37
N SER A 205 -6.21 7.95 12.67
CA SER A 205 -5.14 8.08 11.68
C SER A 205 -4.00 7.13 12.05
N ILE A 206 -3.60 6.25 11.12
CA ILE A 206 -2.47 5.33 11.28
C ILE A 206 -1.45 5.60 10.19
N THR A 207 -0.23 5.98 10.56
CA THR A 207 0.86 6.24 9.62
C THR A 207 1.96 5.19 9.70
N GLY A 208 1.94 4.30 10.71
CA GLY A 208 2.90 3.23 10.91
C GLY A 208 2.56 2.35 12.10
N GLY A 209 3.47 1.45 12.45
CA GLY A 209 3.32 0.49 13.55
C GLY A 209 2.97 -0.93 13.08
N THR A 210 3.04 -1.88 14.00
CA THR A 210 2.73 -3.29 13.76
C THR A 210 1.51 -3.70 14.57
N PHE A 211 0.52 -4.27 13.90
CA PHE A 211 -0.77 -4.67 14.48
C PHE A 211 -0.98 -6.17 14.26
N THR A 212 -1.00 -6.93 15.35
CA THR A 212 -1.16 -8.39 15.29
C THR A 212 -2.35 -8.84 16.11
N ASN A 213 -3.19 -9.73 15.56
CA ASN A 213 -4.31 -10.31 16.30
C ASN A 213 -4.44 -11.81 16.01
N THR A 214 -4.99 -12.53 17.00
CA THR A 214 -5.34 -13.95 16.87
C THR A 214 -6.84 -14.17 16.79
N ASP A 215 -7.64 -13.33 17.44
CA ASP A 215 -9.05 -13.62 17.70
C ASP A 215 -10.01 -12.75 16.89
N GLY A 216 -9.57 -11.60 16.42
CA GLY A 216 -10.39 -10.67 15.67
C GLY A 216 -9.60 -9.80 14.69
N PRO A 217 -10.22 -8.79 14.08
CA PRO A 217 -9.55 -7.90 13.16
C PRO A 217 -8.48 -7.04 13.86
N ALA A 218 -7.48 -6.63 13.09
CA ALA A 218 -6.51 -5.66 13.55
C ALA A 218 -7.16 -4.27 13.75
N VAL A 219 -8.04 -3.87 12.84
CA VAL A 219 -8.79 -2.61 12.95
C VAL A 219 -10.28 -2.89 12.77
N LEU A 220 -11.09 -2.40 13.71
CA LEU A 220 -12.54 -2.27 13.56
C LEU A 220 -12.86 -0.77 13.46
N ASN A 221 -13.45 -0.34 12.35
CA ASN A 221 -13.82 1.05 12.11
C ASN A 221 -15.35 1.21 12.00
N TRP A 222 -15.94 2.00 12.89
CA TRP A 222 -17.35 2.38 12.86
C TRP A 222 -17.59 3.86 12.54
N ASN A 223 -16.52 4.65 12.44
CA ASN A 223 -16.61 6.06 12.06
C ASN A 223 -15.56 6.39 10.99
N LYS A 224 -14.60 7.26 11.23
CA LYS A 224 -13.64 7.71 10.21
C LYS A 224 -12.25 7.20 10.49
N ALA A 225 -11.67 6.47 9.55
CA ALA A 225 -10.31 5.98 9.64
C ALA A 225 -9.51 6.24 8.37
N THR A 226 -8.27 6.68 8.54
CA THR A 226 -7.28 6.81 7.45
C THR A 226 -6.05 6.00 7.82
N ILE A 227 -5.60 5.15 6.89
CA ILE A 227 -4.41 4.33 7.03
C ILE A 227 -3.42 4.72 5.93
N ASP A 228 -2.33 5.35 6.34
CA ASP A 228 -1.24 5.82 5.47
C ASP A 228 0.02 4.95 5.59
N GLY A 229 -0.01 3.89 6.40
CA GLY A 229 1.08 2.95 6.62
C GLY A 229 0.80 1.95 7.73
N GLY A 230 1.79 1.11 8.05
CA GLY A 230 1.72 0.08 9.09
C GLY A 230 1.61 -1.34 8.53
N ASP A 231 1.88 -2.32 9.39
CA ASP A 231 1.84 -3.74 9.10
C ASP A 231 0.72 -4.40 9.92
N PHE A 232 -0.26 -4.95 9.24
CA PHE A 232 -1.47 -5.54 9.84
C PHE A 232 -1.52 -7.02 9.53
N SER A 233 -1.59 -7.86 10.57
CA SER A 233 -1.70 -9.30 10.41
C SER A 233 -2.68 -9.94 11.38
N VAL A 234 -3.44 -10.92 10.92
CA VAL A 234 -4.43 -11.65 11.70
C VAL A 234 -4.24 -13.14 11.50
N ASN A 235 -4.35 -13.94 12.57
CA ASN A 235 -4.12 -15.39 12.51
C ASN A 235 -5.41 -16.23 12.55
N ASN A 236 -6.55 -15.67 12.96
CA ASN A 236 -7.82 -16.39 13.01
C ASN A 236 -8.49 -16.43 11.63
N SER A 237 -8.79 -17.63 11.14
CA SER A 237 -9.41 -17.84 9.84
C SER A 237 -10.85 -17.29 9.69
N ALA A 238 -11.55 -17.03 10.79
CA ALA A 238 -12.90 -16.48 10.77
C ALA A 238 -12.96 -14.96 10.69
N SER A 239 -11.82 -14.29 10.90
CA SER A 239 -11.73 -12.82 10.92
C SER A 239 -11.02 -12.31 9.67
N GLY A 240 -11.40 -11.12 9.20
CA GLY A 240 -10.60 -10.35 8.26
C GLY A 240 -9.59 -9.47 9.00
N VAL A 241 -8.69 -8.85 8.24
CA VAL A 241 -7.68 -7.95 8.80
C VAL A 241 -8.31 -6.64 9.25
N ILE A 242 -9.23 -6.12 8.45
CA ILE A 242 -9.97 -4.88 8.73
C ILE A 242 -11.46 -5.16 8.69
N ALA A 243 -12.16 -4.74 9.75
CA ALA A 243 -13.62 -4.68 9.77
C ALA A 243 -14.07 -3.22 9.64
N ASN A 244 -14.95 -2.95 8.68
CA ASN A 244 -15.52 -1.63 8.46
C ASN A 244 -17.04 -1.70 8.48
N GLY A 245 -17.72 -0.72 9.08
CA GLY A 245 -19.18 -0.75 9.14
C GLY A 245 -19.77 0.15 10.21
N SER A 246 -20.83 -0.33 10.87
CA SER A 246 -21.51 0.38 11.95
C SER A 246 -21.99 -0.59 13.01
N TYR A 247 -22.23 -0.12 14.22
CA TYR A 247 -22.86 -0.89 15.29
C TYR A 247 -24.38 -0.83 15.16
N GLY A 248 -24.94 -1.82 14.48
CA GLY A 248 -26.40 -1.95 14.31
C GLY A 248 -27.00 -1.13 13.15
N ALA A 249 -28.23 -1.51 12.76
CA ALA A 249 -28.91 -0.99 11.58
C ALA A 249 -29.26 0.51 11.66
N ASN A 250 -29.32 1.06 12.85
CA ASN A 250 -29.77 2.43 13.13
C ASN A 250 -28.63 3.36 13.57
N SER A 251 -27.37 2.89 13.58
CA SER A 251 -26.25 3.78 13.88
C SER A 251 -26.17 4.89 12.84
N PRO A 252 -26.10 6.16 13.24
CA PRO A 252 -25.93 7.27 12.31
C PRO A 252 -24.56 7.25 11.64
N ASP A 253 -23.58 6.65 12.32
CA ASP A 253 -22.20 6.57 11.87
C ASP A 253 -22.00 5.31 11.01
N LYS A 254 -21.44 5.50 9.85
CA LYS A 254 -21.06 4.44 8.93
C LYS A 254 -19.57 4.53 8.75
N GLY A 255 -18.87 3.40 8.87
CA GLY A 255 -17.44 3.38 8.71
C GLY A 255 -17.01 4.00 7.37
N GLU A 256 -16.30 5.11 7.45
CA GLU A 256 -15.59 5.72 6.33
C GLU A 256 -14.12 5.35 6.46
N LEU A 257 -13.63 4.49 5.55
CA LEU A 257 -12.26 3.98 5.58
C LEU A 257 -11.49 4.45 4.35
N ILE A 258 -10.33 5.04 4.56
CA ILE A 258 -9.38 5.40 3.50
C ILE A 258 -8.07 4.65 3.75
N ILE A 259 -7.57 3.93 2.74
CA ILE A 259 -6.28 3.25 2.80
C ILE A 259 -5.40 3.74 1.66
N ASN A 260 -4.34 4.44 2.00
CA ASN A 260 -3.37 4.97 1.05
C ASN A 260 -2.10 4.11 0.98
N ALA A 261 -1.75 3.42 2.07
CA ALA A 261 -0.58 2.54 2.14
C ALA A 261 -0.74 1.54 3.30
N GLY A 262 0.23 0.65 3.47
CA GLY A 262 0.30 -0.39 4.51
C GLY A 262 0.40 -1.79 3.94
N THR A 263 0.73 -2.75 4.80
CA THR A 263 0.79 -4.17 4.47
C THR A 263 -0.29 -4.92 5.24
N PHE A 264 -1.12 -5.68 4.55
CA PHE A 264 -2.26 -6.39 5.13
C PHE A 264 -2.14 -7.88 4.83
N THR A 265 -1.94 -8.68 5.89
CA THR A 265 -1.81 -10.14 5.77
C THR A 265 -2.98 -10.82 6.46
N ALA A 266 -3.81 -11.47 5.66
CA ALA A 266 -4.96 -12.23 6.11
C ALA A 266 -4.55 -13.54 6.78
N PRO A 267 -5.46 -14.18 7.57
CA PRO A 267 -5.22 -15.46 8.22
C PRO A 267 -4.73 -16.55 7.26
N ASN A 268 -4.11 -17.59 7.81
CA ASN A 268 -3.58 -18.74 7.07
C ASN A 268 -2.61 -18.36 5.94
N ASN A 269 -1.67 -17.46 6.24
CA ASN A 269 -0.68 -16.97 5.27
C ASN A 269 -1.29 -16.37 4.00
N GLY A 270 -2.38 -15.61 4.17
CA GLY A 270 -3.05 -14.93 3.06
C GLY A 270 -4.16 -15.72 2.38
N SER A 271 -4.57 -16.89 2.91
CA SER A 271 -5.76 -17.59 2.36
C SER A 271 -7.08 -17.09 2.96
N GLY A 272 -7.04 -16.28 4.02
CA GLY A 272 -8.23 -15.68 4.63
C GLY A 272 -8.63 -14.36 3.98
N ASN A 273 -9.64 -13.73 4.55
CA ASN A 273 -10.19 -12.47 4.03
C ASN A 273 -9.41 -11.24 4.52
N ILE A 274 -9.23 -10.25 3.66
CA ILE A 274 -8.71 -8.93 4.04
C ILE A 274 -9.76 -8.15 4.81
N PHE A 275 -10.99 -8.10 4.31
CA PHE A 275 -12.08 -7.37 4.96
C PHE A 275 -13.00 -8.30 5.73
N ALA A 276 -13.48 -7.83 6.87
CA ALA A 276 -14.52 -8.48 7.67
C ALA A 276 -15.71 -7.55 7.86
N GLN A 277 -16.86 -8.12 8.18
CA GLN A 277 -18.02 -7.34 8.56
C GLN A 277 -17.76 -6.68 9.92
N GLY A 278 -18.08 -5.40 10.03
CA GLY A 278 -18.14 -4.70 11.32
C GLY A 278 -19.13 -5.40 12.26
N GLN A 279 -18.75 -5.62 13.51
CA GLN A 279 -19.58 -6.33 14.48
C GLN A 279 -20.95 -5.67 14.64
N GLY A 280 -22.01 -6.47 14.50
CA GLY A 280 -23.38 -6.09 14.82
C GLY A 280 -24.10 -5.24 13.76
N GLY A 281 -23.43 -4.84 12.70
CA GLY A 281 -23.99 -3.95 11.69
C GLY A 281 -24.54 -4.64 10.44
N THR A 282 -25.54 -4.05 9.84
CA THR A 282 -26.05 -4.40 8.50
C THR A 282 -25.47 -3.53 7.39
N SER A 283 -24.75 -2.47 7.74
CA SER A 283 -24.06 -1.57 6.81
C SER A 283 -22.56 -1.77 6.91
N GLY A 284 -21.90 -2.03 5.78
CA GLY A 284 -20.45 -2.14 5.69
C GLY A 284 -19.71 -0.80 5.55
N GLY A 285 -20.43 0.32 5.44
CA GLY A 285 -19.79 1.62 5.21
C GLY A 285 -19.11 1.73 3.84
N THR A 286 -18.14 2.64 3.74
CA THR A 286 -17.36 2.88 2.51
C THR A 286 -15.89 2.60 2.75
N ALA A 287 -15.19 2.07 1.75
CA ALA A 287 -13.75 1.90 1.78
C ALA A 287 -13.12 2.37 0.47
N VAL A 288 -12.23 3.34 0.54
CA VAL A 288 -11.45 3.84 -0.59
C VAL A 288 -10.01 3.38 -0.45
N VAL A 289 -9.53 2.63 -1.44
CA VAL A 289 -8.18 2.06 -1.45
C VAL A 289 -7.40 2.67 -2.60
N SER A 290 -6.37 3.44 -2.28
CA SER A 290 -5.49 4.08 -3.27
C SER A 290 -4.08 3.48 -3.32
N GLY A 291 -3.74 2.59 -2.37
CA GLY A 291 -2.43 1.93 -2.28
C GLY A 291 -2.41 0.80 -1.28
N GLY A 292 -1.22 0.35 -0.91
CA GLY A 292 -0.99 -0.76 0.02
C GLY A 292 -0.73 -2.10 -0.65
N SER A 293 -0.37 -3.09 0.18
CA SER A 293 -0.10 -4.48 -0.23
C SER A 293 -1.02 -5.43 0.52
N TYR A 294 -1.77 -6.24 -0.20
CA TYR A 294 -2.83 -7.09 0.34
C TYR A 294 -2.57 -8.55 0.03
N ASN A 295 -2.23 -9.31 1.06
CA ASN A 295 -2.06 -10.76 0.99
C ASN A 295 -3.29 -11.42 1.63
N GLY A 296 -4.31 -11.71 0.82
CA GLY A 296 -5.58 -12.28 1.27
C GLY A 296 -6.69 -12.18 0.25
N SER A 297 -7.81 -12.86 0.54
CA SER A 297 -8.97 -12.90 -0.33
C SER A 297 -9.87 -11.66 -0.19
N LEU A 298 -10.47 -11.26 -1.30
CA LEU A 298 -11.51 -10.23 -1.41
C LEU A 298 -12.88 -10.82 -1.78
N ASP A 299 -13.01 -12.14 -1.93
CA ASP A 299 -14.23 -12.79 -2.42
C ASP A 299 -15.46 -12.57 -1.53
N ASN A 300 -15.26 -12.28 -0.25
CA ASN A 300 -16.34 -12.06 0.70
C ASN A 300 -16.94 -10.65 0.67
N LEU A 301 -16.33 -9.69 -0.05
CA LEU A 301 -16.77 -8.30 -0.04
C LEU A 301 -18.22 -8.09 -0.46
N ASN A 302 -18.70 -8.85 -1.43
CA ASN A 302 -20.11 -8.79 -1.85
C ASN A 302 -21.12 -9.14 -0.73
N ASN A 303 -20.68 -9.91 0.27
CA ASN A 303 -21.54 -10.33 1.39
C ASN A 303 -21.48 -9.35 2.57
N LEU A 304 -20.55 -8.39 2.55
CA LEU A 304 -20.29 -7.48 3.67
C LEU A 304 -21.06 -6.15 3.56
N ASN A 305 -21.75 -5.90 2.46
CA ASN A 305 -22.39 -4.61 2.16
C ASN A 305 -21.42 -3.40 2.32
N VAL A 306 -20.14 -3.60 2.07
CA VAL A 306 -19.13 -2.55 2.05
C VAL A 306 -19.06 -2.01 0.63
N ASP A 307 -19.18 -0.70 0.48
CA ASP A 307 -18.93 -0.03 -0.79
C ASP A 307 -17.42 0.21 -0.93
N VAL A 308 -16.75 -0.60 -1.75
CA VAL A 308 -15.29 -0.58 -1.92
C VAL A 308 -14.93 -0.03 -3.28
N GLU A 309 -14.09 1.00 -3.31
CA GLU A 309 -13.50 1.57 -4.52
C GLU A 309 -11.96 1.44 -4.45
N VAL A 310 -11.36 0.75 -5.43
CA VAL A 310 -9.91 0.53 -5.49
C VAL A 310 -9.32 1.29 -6.68
N SER A 311 -8.36 2.17 -6.43
CA SER A 311 -7.66 2.93 -7.46
C SER A 311 -6.14 2.69 -7.50
N GLY A 312 -5.61 1.86 -6.60
CA GLY A 312 -4.20 1.49 -6.54
C GLY A 312 -3.95 0.34 -5.56
N GLY A 313 -2.69 -0.07 -5.43
CA GLY A 313 -2.26 -1.14 -4.53
C GLY A 313 -1.93 -2.45 -5.24
N SER A 314 -1.37 -3.38 -4.45
CA SER A 314 -0.96 -4.72 -4.90
C SER A 314 -1.75 -5.79 -4.14
N PHE A 315 -2.29 -6.77 -4.84
CA PHE A 315 -3.21 -7.78 -4.30
C PHE A 315 -2.78 -9.17 -4.73
N THR A 316 -2.90 -10.15 -3.84
CA THR A 316 -2.73 -11.56 -4.23
C THR A 316 -3.96 -12.14 -4.91
N ASP A 317 -5.13 -11.54 -4.73
CA ASP A 317 -6.42 -12.01 -5.22
C ASP A 317 -6.89 -11.24 -6.46
N ALA A 318 -7.16 -11.96 -7.54
CA ALA A 318 -7.74 -11.43 -8.78
C ALA A 318 -9.13 -10.81 -8.61
N ALA A 319 -9.85 -11.17 -7.54
CA ALA A 319 -11.17 -10.62 -7.23
C ALA A 319 -11.15 -9.09 -7.06
N VAL A 320 -9.96 -8.48 -6.84
CA VAL A 320 -9.81 -7.01 -6.84
C VAL A 320 -10.37 -6.36 -8.10
N ALA A 321 -10.32 -7.03 -9.24
CA ALA A 321 -10.84 -6.53 -10.51
C ALA A 321 -12.33 -6.14 -10.46
N LYS A 322 -13.10 -6.72 -9.53
CA LYS A 322 -14.53 -6.41 -9.33
C LYS A 322 -14.77 -5.05 -8.64
N TYR A 323 -13.75 -4.50 -8.00
CA TYR A 323 -13.84 -3.32 -7.12
C TYR A 323 -13.02 -2.13 -7.61
N VAL A 324 -12.40 -2.26 -8.79
CA VAL A 324 -11.59 -1.18 -9.34
C VAL A 324 -12.45 0.02 -9.73
N LYS A 325 -11.92 1.21 -9.43
CA LYS A 325 -12.51 2.48 -9.84
C LYS A 325 -12.56 2.58 -11.36
N SER A 326 -13.59 3.20 -11.91
CA SER A 326 -13.69 3.48 -13.36
C SER A 326 -12.42 4.16 -13.89
N GLY A 327 -11.87 3.63 -14.99
CA GLY A 327 -10.59 4.04 -15.58
C GLY A 327 -9.35 3.37 -14.97
N ASN A 328 -9.55 2.47 -13.98
CA ASN A 328 -8.50 1.60 -13.44
C ASN A 328 -8.84 0.13 -13.76
N VAL A 329 -7.82 -0.71 -13.77
CA VAL A 329 -7.94 -2.15 -14.02
C VAL A 329 -6.95 -2.92 -13.14
N ALA A 330 -7.23 -4.22 -12.95
CA ALA A 330 -6.28 -5.14 -12.35
C ALA A 330 -5.33 -5.67 -13.44
N MET A 331 -4.02 -5.59 -13.20
CA MET A 331 -2.98 -6.11 -14.08
C MET A 331 -2.08 -7.08 -13.32
N SER A 332 -1.81 -8.25 -13.87
CA SER A 332 -0.90 -9.22 -13.25
C SER A 332 0.52 -8.68 -13.13
N ALA A 333 1.20 -8.99 -12.04
CA ALA A 333 2.60 -8.63 -11.85
C ALA A 333 3.51 -9.41 -12.82
N ASN A 334 4.52 -8.76 -13.38
CA ASN A 334 5.45 -9.38 -14.35
C ASN A 334 6.29 -10.52 -13.75
N GLN A 335 6.50 -10.51 -12.44
CA GLN A 335 7.21 -11.58 -11.73
C GLN A 335 6.54 -11.76 -10.36
N GLY A 336 5.95 -12.91 -10.14
CA GLY A 336 5.29 -13.27 -8.89
C GLY A 336 3.79 -13.45 -9.03
N ASN A 337 3.19 -13.97 -7.95
CA ASN A 337 1.75 -14.14 -7.87
C ASN A 337 1.12 -12.83 -7.40
N GLY A 338 0.19 -12.27 -8.15
CA GLY A 338 -0.61 -11.14 -7.71
C GLY A 338 -0.95 -10.16 -8.81
N PHE A 339 -1.68 -9.12 -8.42
CA PHE A 339 -2.25 -8.12 -9.31
C PHE A 339 -1.95 -6.72 -8.75
N GLN A 340 -1.68 -5.79 -9.64
CA GLN A 340 -1.60 -4.37 -9.32
C GLN A 340 -2.80 -3.65 -9.93
N VAL A 341 -3.35 -2.69 -9.22
CA VAL A 341 -4.37 -1.80 -9.78
C VAL A 341 -3.68 -0.59 -10.38
N VAL A 342 -3.85 -0.43 -11.68
CA VAL A 342 -3.24 0.63 -12.50
C VAL A 342 -4.29 1.32 -13.36
N SER A 343 -3.95 2.44 -14.01
CA SER A 343 -4.84 3.02 -15.01
C SER A 343 -4.97 2.09 -16.22
N GLU A 344 -6.13 2.10 -16.86
CA GLU A 344 -6.39 1.31 -18.07
C GLU A 344 -5.38 1.65 -19.19
N GLU A 345 -5.03 2.92 -19.37
CA GLU A 345 -3.98 3.37 -20.31
C GLU A 345 -2.62 2.70 -20.00
N THR A 346 -2.26 2.61 -18.72
CA THR A 346 -1.02 1.94 -18.31
C THR A 346 -1.07 0.44 -18.61
N ALA A 347 -2.21 -0.21 -18.37
CA ALA A 347 -2.38 -1.62 -18.63
C ALA A 347 -2.35 -1.92 -20.13
N GLU A 348 -3.05 -1.14 -20.96
CA GLU A 348 -3.05 -1.30 -22.43
C GLU A 348 -1.66 -1.13 -23.03
N ALA A 349 -0.85 -0.23 -22.47
CA ALA A 349 0.51 -0.01 -22.93
C ALA A 349 1.49 -1.14 -22.56
N ASN A 350 1.24 -1.86 -21.45
CA ASN A 350 2.22 -2.79 -20.86
C ASN A 350 1.78 -4.26 -20.84
N ALA A 351 0.50 -4.55 -21.00
CA ALA A 351 0.00 -5.92 -20.98
C ALA A 351 0.14 -6.60 -22.34
N ALA A 352 0.46 -7.88 -22.34
CA ALA A 352 0.47 -8.70 -23.54
C ALA A 352 -0.92 -9.25 -23.89
N ALA A 353 -1.78 -9.41 -22.87
CA ALA A 353 -3.13 -9.93 -23.04
C ALA A 353 -4.11 -9.38 -22.00
N LYS A 354 -5.41 -9.52 -22.28
CA LYS A 354 -6.48 -9.31 -21.31
C LYS A 354 -7.48 -10.45 -21.33
N VAL A 355 -8.16 -10.66 -20.19
CA VAL A 355 -9.20 -11.67 -20.01
C VAL A 355 -10.46 -11.00 -19.52
N GLN A 356 -11.57 -11.20 -20.22
CA GLN A 356 -12.89 -10.82 -19.72
C GLN A 356 -13.38 -11.87 -18.72
N ASN A 357 -13.61 -11.46 -17.47
CA ASN A 357 -14.14 -12.30 -16.40
C ASN A 357 -15.43 -11.70 -15.85
N GLY A 358 -16.57 -12.13 -16.40
CA GLY A 358 -17.86 -11.50 -16.12
C GLY A 358 -17.87 -10.04 -16.56
N ASP A 359 -18.19 -9.12 -15.63
CA ASP A 359 -18.19 -7.67 -15.87
C ASP A 359 -16.80 -7.02 -15.72
N SER A 360 -15.79 -7.81 -15.31
CA SER A 360 -14.44 -7.31 -15.04
C SER A 360 -13.46 -7.71 -16.14
N VAL A 361 -12.46 -6.84 -16.38
CA VAL A 361 -11.34 -7.13 -17.28
C VAL A 361 -10.06 -7.19 -16.45
N ILE A 362 -9.25 -8.22 -16.70
CA ILE A 362 -7.96 -8.40 -16.05
C ILE A 362 -6.88 -8.43 -17.13
N TYR A 363 -5.84 -7.63 -16.94
CA TYR A 363 -4.71 -7.54 -17.85
C TYR A 363 -3.55 -8.42 -17.39
N PHE A 364 -2.80 -8.99 -18.34
CA PHE A 364 -1.71 -9.92 -18.09
C PHE A 364 -0.44 -9.49 -18.81
N ALA A 365 0.67 -9.58 -18.09
CA ALA A 365 1.99 -9.26 -18.63
C ALA A 365 2.46 -10.23 -19.75
N ASN A 366 1.89 -11.46 -19.78
CA ASN A 366 2.14 -12.42 -20.85
C ASN A 366 0.87 -13.23 -21.18
N ILE A 367 0.81 -13.74 -22.39
CA ILE A 367 -0.36 -14.46 -22.90
C ILE A 367 -0.55 -15.83 -22.25
N GLU A 368 0.52 -16.50 -21.82
CA GLU A 368 0.42 -17.83 -21.23
C GLU A 368 -0.20 -17.76 -19.84
N ASP A 369 0.12 -16.72 -19.05
CA ASP A 369 -0.54 -16.48 -17.75
C ASP A 369 -2.02 -16.14 -17.93
N ALA A 370 -2.38 -15.38 -18.98
CA ALA A 370 -3.77 -15.09 -19.31
C ALA A 370 -4.56 -16.37 -19.66
N LYS A 371 -4.00 -17.24 -20.49
CA LYS A 371 -4.59 -18.54 -20.86
C LYS A 371 -4.74 -19.44 -19.63
N LYS A 372 -3.68 -19.53 -18.83
CA LYS A 372 -3.71 -20.31 -17.58
C LYS A 372 -4.76 -19.78 -16.62
N PHE A 373 -4.86 -18.48 -16.44
CA PHE A 373 -5.90 -17.87 -15.60
C PHE A 373 -7.31 -18.21 -16.10
N ALA A 374 -7.53 -18.15 -17.42
CA ALA A 374 -8.82 -18.51 -18.01
C ALA A 374 -9.15 -19.99 -17.77
N GLU A 375 -8.18 -20.90 -17.94
CA GLU A 375 -8.34 -22.34 -17.66
C GLU A 375 -8.66 -22.60 -16.19
N ASP A 376 -7.87 -22.04 -15.26
CA ASP A 376 -8.04 -22.22 -13.81
C ASP A 376 -9.39 -21.70 -13.30
N ASN A 377 -9.95 -20.68 -13.95
CA ASN A 377 -11.24 -20.06 -13.60
C ASN A 377 -12.40 -20.50 -14.49
N HIS A 378 -12.20 -21.50 -15.37
CA HIS A 378 -13.22 -22.04 -16.28
C HIS A 378 -13.84 -20.99 -17.21
N ILE A 379 -13.02 -20.02 -17.65
CA ILE A 379 -13.39 -18.98 -18.61
C ILE A 379 -13.15 -19.51 -20.03
N ASP A 380 -14.12 -19.28 -20.94
CA ASP A 380 -13.97 -19.69 -22.35
C ASP A 380 -12.74 -19.01 -22.96
N PRO A 381 -11.84 -19.76 -23.64
CA PRO A 381 -10.64 -19.19 -24.27
C PRO A 381 -10.90 -18.04 -25.24
N SER A 382 -12.11 -17.92 -25.82
CA SER A 382 -12.50 -16.80 -26.68
C SER A 382 -12.52 -15.44 -25.95
N PHE A 383 -12.55 -15.44 -24.61
CA PHE A 383 -12.45 -14.24 -23.79
C PHE A 383 -11.01 -13.84 -23.45
N VAL A 384 -10.02 -14.57 -23.97
CA VAL A 384 -8.60 -14.20 -23.87
C VAL A 384 -8.22 -13.43 -25.14
N GLU A 385 -7.93 -12.14 -25.00
CA GLU A 385 -7.54 -11.26 -26.08
C GLU A 385 -6.05 -10.93 -25.98
N GLN A 386 -5.29 -11.23 -27.01
CA GLN A 386 -3.87 -10.83 -27.13
C GLN A 386 -3.80 -9.37 -27.62
N LEU A 387 -3.05 -8.53 -26.89
CA LEU A 387 -2.97 -7.08 -27.14
C LEU A 387 -1.76 -6.68 -27.99
N HIS A 388 -0.70 -7.48 -27.96
CA HIS A 388 0.54 -7.24 -28.70
C HIS A 388 1.02 -8.52 -29.35
N PHE A 389 1.62 -8.41 -30.53
CA PHE A 389 2.25 -9.51 -31.25
C PHE A 389 3.75 -9.30 -31.31
N VAL A 390 4.52 -10.37 -31.14
CA VAL A 390 5.98 -10.35 -31.21
C VAL A 390 6.42 -10.88 -32.58
N ILE A 391 7.13 -10.04 -33.31
CA ILE A 391 7.78 -10.42 -34.57
C ILE A 391 9.24 -10.75 -34.29
N THR A 392 9.65 -11.97 -34.57
CA THR A 392 11.05 -12.41 -34.47
C THR A 392 11.66 -12.46 -35.89
N TYR A 393 12.86 -11.94 -36.05
CA TYR A 393 13.56 -11.90 -37.34
C TYR A 393 14.60 -13.01 -37.42
N VAL A 394 14.54 -13.81 -38.48
CA VAL A 394 15.34 -15.03 -38.66
C VAL A 394 16.07 -14.97 -40.00
N ASP A 395 17.32 -15.43 -40.03
CA ASP A 395 18.09 -15.63 -41.29
C ASP A 395 17.55 -16.88 -42.02
N GLY A 396 16.89 -16.69 -43.14
CA GLY A 396 16.29 -17.77 -43.92
C GLY A 396 17.25 -18.77 -44.54
N LEU A 397 18.57 -18.56 -44.44
CA LEU A 397 19.59 -19.54 -44.90
C LEU A 397 20.16 -20.38 -43.75
N THR A 398 20.17 -19.86 -42.54
CA THR A 398 20.86 -20.50 -41.39
C THR A 398 19.93 -20.83 -40.22
N ASP A 399 18.69 -20.38 -40.28
CA ASP A 399 17.70 -20.44 -39.18
C ASP A 399 18.14 -19.73 -37.89
N ALA A 400 19.13 -18.85 -37.97
CA ALA A 400 19.62 -18.10 -36.83
C ALA A 400 18.78 -16.83 -36.64
N ALA A 401 18.25 -16.63 -35.42
CA ALA A 401 17.60 -15.37 -35.08
C ALA A 401 18.61 -14.21 -35.09
N TYR A 402 18.20 -13.05 -35.59
CA TYR A 402 19.02 -11.84 -35.55
C TYR A 402 19.17 -11.25 -34.15
N GLY A 403 18.45 -11.78 -33.14
CA GLY A 403 18.45 -11.28 -31.77
C GLY A 403 17.64 -10.00 -31.56
N SER A 404 17.04 -9.47 -32.66
CA SER A 404 16.14 -8.33 -32.62
C SER A 404 14.69 -8.82 -32.79
N THR A 405 13.77 -8.18 -32.09
CA THR A 405 12.31 -8.43 -32.20
C THR A 405 11.59 -7.10 -32.42
N CYS A 406 10.32 -7.16 -32.80
CA CYS A 406 9.45 -6.00 -32.82
C CYS A 406 8.13 -6.37 -32.11
N THR A 407 7.73 -5.59 -31.10
CA THR A 407 6.44 -5.73 -30.44
C THR A 407 5.43 -4.82 -31.12
N VAL A 408 4.39 -5.39 -31.71
CA VAL A 408 3.38 -4.69 -32.48
C VAL A 408 2.03 -4.76 -31.78
N PRO A 409 1.42 -3.63 -31.41
CA PRO A 409 0.05 -3.61 -30.91
C PRO A 409 -0.92 -4.28 -31.90
N ALA A 410 -1.91 -5.02 -31.38
CA ALA A 410 -2.92 -5.65 -32.21
C ALA A 410 -3.66 -4.60 -33.07
N GLY A 411 -3.84 -4.92 -34.37
CA GLY A 411 -4.45 -4.00 -35.33
C GLY A 411 -3.50 -2.94 -35.91
N GLN A 412 -2.26 -2.82 -35.44
CA GLN A 412 -1.28 -1.89 -35.98
C GLN A 412 -0.52 -2.54 -37.15
N LYS A 413 -0.22 -1.72 -38.16
CA LYS A 413 0.54 -2.16 -39.34
C LYS A 413 2.01 -1.75 -39.24
N LEU A 414 2.90 -2.72 -39.55
CA LEU A 414 4.31 -2.45 -39.80
C LEU A 414 4.48 -1.85 -41.19
N THR A 415 5.16 -0.72 -41.30
CA THR A 415 5.52 -0.10 -42.58
C THR A 415 6.87 -0.59 -43.11
N LYS A 416 7.64 -1.30 -42.27
CA LYS A 416 8.98 -1.84 -42.54
C LYS A 416 9.28 -2.95 -41.51
N ALA A 417 10.34 -3.72 -41.68
CA ALA A 417 10.85 -4.64 -40.66
C ALA A 417 11.52 -3.83 -39.54
N ALA A 418 10.73 -3.34 -38.61
CA ALA A 418 11.18 -2.46 -37.52
C ALA A 418 11.76 -3.25 -36.34
N ILE A 419 12.68 -2.65 -35.57
CA ILE A 419 13.25 -3.19 -34.33
C ILE A 419 12.56 -2.54 -33.15
N ASP A 420 12.30 -3.32 -32.08
CA ASP A 420 11.68 -2.96 -30.81
C ASP A 420 10.22 -2.51 -30.93
N THR A 421 9.93 -1.49 -31.71
CA THR A 421 8.59 -0.93 -31.93
C THR A 421 8.29 -0.74 -33.41
N PRO A 422 7.01 -0.61 -33.82
CA PRO A 422 6.64 -0.39 -35.23
C PRO A 422 7.30 0.82 -35.90
N ASP A 423 7.65 1.84 -35.11
CA ASP A 423 8.34 3.05 -35.57
C ASP A 423 9.87 2.99 -35.40
N GLY A 424 10.38 1.89 -34.82
CA GLY A 424 11.79 1.65 -34.57
C GLY A 424 12.67 1.65 -35.81
N GLU A 425 13.98 1.42 -35.65
CA GLU A 425 14.92 1.31 -36.73
C GLU A 425 14.58 0.14 -37.67
N GLU A 426 14.86 0.29 -38.97
CA GLU A 426 14.63 -0.79 -39.93
C GLU A 426 15.76 -1.82 -39.85
N LEU A 427 15.41 -3.09 -39.70
CA LEU A 427 16.33 -4.20 -39.80
C LEU A 427 16.53 -4.55 -41.28
N VAL A 428 17.68 -4.21 -41.82
CA VAL A 428 18.12 -4.59 -43.16
C VAL A 428 19.28 -5.57 -43.04
N PRO A 429 19.04 -6.89 -43.24
CA PRO A 429 20.08 -7.89 -43.10
C PRO A 429 21.14 -7.75 -44.20
N ALA A 430 22.41 -7.88 -43.82
CA ALA A 430 23.55 -7.93 -44.77
C ALA A 430 24.31 -9.24 -44.62
N LYS A 431 24.63 -9.89 -45.74
CA LYS A 431 25.36 -11.16 -45.78
C LYS A 431 26.37 -11.17 -46.91
N GLU A 432 27.63 -11.46 -46.62
CA GLU A 432 28.70 -11.47 -47.61
C GLU A 432 28.43 -12.49 -48.73
N GLY A 433 28.55 -12.06 -49.98
CA GLY A 433 28.28 -12.89 -51.13
C GLY A 433 26.81 -13.10 -51.49
N TYR A 434 25.90 -12.40 -50.79
CA TYR A 434 24.47 -12.50 -51.04
C TYR A 434 23.82 -11.11 -51.13
N THR A 435 22.70 -11.05 -51.84
CA THR A 435 21.83 -9.89 -51.93
C THR A 435 20.53 -10.20 -51.18
N PHE A 436 20.13 -9.33 -50.21
CA PHE A 436 18.86 -9.44 -49.50
C PHE A 436 17.68 -9.23 -50.47
N THR A 437 16.74 -10.17 -50.49
CA THR A 437 15.60 -10.17 -51.42
C THR A 437 14.28 -9.75 -50.75
N GLY A 438 14.24 -9.66 -49.45
CA GLY A 438 13.07 -9.26 -48.65
C GLY A 438 12.78 -10.21 -47.52
N TRP A 439 11.73 -9.90 -46.77
CA TRP A 439 11.21 -10.71 -45.67
C TRP A 439 10.11 -11.65 -46.17
N TYR A 440 10.02 -12.83 -45.57
CA TYR A 440 9.05 -13.88 -45.89
C TYR A 440 8.36 -14.40 -44.62
N LEU A 441 7.09 -14.88 -44.80
CA LEU A 441 6.27 -15.43 -43.69
C LEU A 441 6.61 -16.89 -43.39
N ASP A 442 7.33 -17.55 -44.27
CA ASP A 442 7.64 -18.98 -44.23
C ASP A 442 9.13 -19.23 -44.46
N LYS A 443 9.63 -20.30 -43.86
CA LYS A 443 11.00 -20.76 -43.94
C LYS A 443 11.40 -21.15 -45.36
N GLU A 444 10.46 -21.63 -46.19
CA GLU A 444 10.62 -22.02 -47.58
C GLU A 444 10.77 -20.80 -48.50
N LEU A 445 10.62 -19.57 -47.95
CA LEU A 445 10.71 -18.29 -48.66
C LEU A 445 9.75 -18.19 -49.86
N THR A 446 8.54 -18.75 -49.70
CA THR A 446 7.51 -18.76 -50.74
C THR A 446 6.54 -17.59 -50.60
N GLN A 447 6.29 -17.10 -49.39
CA GLN A 447 5.34 -16.04 -49.09
C GLN A 447 6.05 -14.76 -48.70
N LYS A 448 6.34 -13.91 -49.69
CA LYS A 448 7.02 -12.63 -49.43
C LYS A 448 6.13 -11.63 -48.73
N VAL A 449 6.63 -11.02 -47.67
CA VAL A 449 5.95 -9.93 -46.94
C VAL A 449 5.90 -8.68 -47.82
N THR A 450 4.72 -8.06 -47.87
CA THR A 450 4.53 -6.74 -48.48
C THR A 450 4.14 -5.74 -47.37
N PHE A 451 4.95 -4.73 -47.19
CA PHE A 451 4.62 -3.65 -46.24
C PHE A 451 3.70 -2.60 -46.92
N PRO A 452 2.72 -2.00 -46.17
CA PRO A 452 2.45 -2.22 -44.76
C PRO A 452 1.82 -3.60 -44.46
N PHE A 453 2.35 -4.27 -43.43
CA PHE A 453 1.97 -5.62 -43.02
C PHE A 453 1.32 -5.57 -41.63
N GLU A 454 0.19 -6.24 -41.46
CA GLU A 454 -0.53 -6.36 -40.18
C GLU A 454 -0.37 -7.78 -39.62
N PRO A 455 0.38 -7.96 -38.50
CA PRO A 455 0.47 -9.26 -37.84
C PRO A 455 -0.85 -9.64 -37.16
N SER A 456 -1.17 -10.93 -37.16
CA SER A 456 -2.37 -11.47 -36.48
C SER A 456 -2.03 -12.44 -35.34
N SER A 457 -0.75 -12.70 -35.12
CA SER A 457 -0.20 -13.55 -34.04
C SER A 457 1.29 -13.27 -33.89
N ASP A 458 1.89 -13.80 -32.83
CA ASP A 458 3.35 -13.92 -32.75
C ASP A 458 3.85 -14.73 -33.94
N MET A 459 4.93 -14.26 -34.60
CA MET A 459 5.45 -14.87 -35.82
C MET A 459 6.92 -14.62 -36.04
N GLU A 460 7.47 -15.43 -36.91
CA GLU A 460 8.84 -15.24 -37.45
C GLU A 460 8.79 -14.66 -38.86
N LEU A 461 9.67 -13.72 -39.14
CA LEU A 461 9.93 -13.23 -40.48
C LEU A 461 11.32 -13.69 -40.94
N TYR A 462 11.36 -14.39 -42.04
CA TYR A 462 12.58 -14.99 -42.59
C TYR A 462 13.21 -14.08 -43.64
N ALA A 463 14.50 -13.75 -43.44
CA ALA A 463 15.27 -12.98 -44.44
C ALA A 463 15.62 -13.83 -45.62
N GLY A 464 15.11 -13.47 -46.79
CA GLY A 464 15.51 -14.13 -48.06
C GLY A 464 16.78 -13.53 -48.64
N PHE A 465 17.62 -14.39 -49.26
CA PHE A 465 18.86 -14.00 -49.90
C PHE A 465 19.05 -14.70 -51.20
N SER A 466 19.56 -13.98 -52.22
CA SER A 466 20.06 -14.55 -53.46
C SER A 466 21.59 -14.52 -53.46
N LYS A 467 22.22 -15.63 -53.86
CA LYS A 467 23.67 -15.69 -54.03
C LYS A 467 24.12 -14.78 -55.17
N ASN A 468 25.12 -13.95 -54.94
CA ASN A 468 25.69 -13.11 -55.98
C ASN A 468 26.49 -14.00 -56.99
N ASP A 469 26.23 -13.84 -58.26
CA ASP A 469 27.07 -14.50 -59.27
C ASP A 469 28.52 -14.03 -59.12
N PRO A 470 29.51 -14.94 -59.22
CA PRO A 470 30.90 -14.52 -59.23
C PRO A 470 31.11 -13.59 -60.40
N ALA A 471 31.57 -12.37 -60.13
CA ALA A 471 31.85 -11.38 -61.14
C ALA A 471 32.69 -12.03 -62.29
N VAL A 472 32.14 -12.13 -63.46
CA VAL A 472 32.90 -12.46 -64.67
C VAL A 472 33.90 -11.32 -64.86
N ASN A 473 35.18 -11.61 -64.63
CA ASN A 473 36.26 -10.66 -64.75
C ASN A 473 36.42 -10.25 -66.22
N PRO A 474 36.05 -9.03 -66.66
CA PRO A 474 36.40 -8.57 -67.99
C PRO A 474 37.88 -8.19 -67.95
N SER A 475 38.69 -8.92 -68.76
CA SER A 475 40.08 -8.64 -69.01
C SER A 475 40.34 -7.17 -69.35
N GLN A 476 41.33 -6.61 -68.65
CA GLN A 476 42.14 -5.42 -68.92
C GLN A 476 41.74 -4.51 -70.07
N GLY A 477 41.49 -3.26 -69.76
CA GLY A 477 41.43 -2.11 -70.66
C GLY A 477 41.54 -0.81 -69.88
N ASP A 478 42.68 -0.22 -69.93
CA ASP A 478 43.24 1.01 -69.43
C ASP A 478 42.36 2.19 -68.98
N ASN A 479 42.76 2.72 -67.84
CA ASN A 479 42.88 4.17 -67.47
C ASN A 479 41.65 5.09 -67.41
N LYS A 480 41.26 5.50 -66.18
CA LYS A 480 41.44 6.88 -65.71
C LYS A 480 40.87 7.08 -64.27
N THR A 481 41.76 7.63 -63.48
CA THR A 481 41.57 8.13 -62.12
C THR A 481 40.35 9.04 -61.98
N THR A 482 39.47 8.77 -61.02
CA THR A 482 38.78 9.82 -60.27
C THR A 482 38.45 9.29 -58.86
N THR A 483 39.11 9.89 -57.89
CA THR A 483 38.97 9.65 -56.42
C THR A 483 37.64 10.20 -55.95
N THR A 484 36.78 9.37 -55.40
CA THR A 484 35.69 9.83 -54.55
C THR A 484 35.68 8.94 -53.30
N THR A 485 36.13 9.50 -52.22
CA THR A 485 36.14 8.91 -50.89
C THR A 485 34.72 8.83 -50.36
N THR A 486 34.16 7.63 -50.26
CA THR A 486 32.96 7.37 -49.46
C THR A 486 33.39 6.65 -48.19
N LYS A 487 33.22 7.30 -47.07
CA LYS A 487 33.45 6.72 -45.75
C LYS A 487 32.42 5.64 -45.45
N THR A 488 32.84 4.41 -45.42
CA THR A 488 32.09 3.28 -44.86
C THR A 488 32.30 3.32 -43.35
N SER A 489 31.23 3.57 -42.59
CA SER A 489 31.21 3.36 -41.15
C SER A 489 30.83 1.90 -40.88
N SER A 490 31.78 1.12 -40.39
CA SER A 490 31.55 -0.23 -39.90
C SER A 490 30.76 -0.14 -38.57
N ALA A 491 29.61 -0.79 -38.53
CA ALA A 491 28.89 -1.03 -37.28
C ALA A 491 29.65 -2.06 -36.44
N LYS A 492 30.10 -1.67 -35.27
CA LYS A 492 30.62 -2.58 -34.24
C LYS A 492 29.44 -3.31 -33.60
N THR A 493 29.42 -4.61 -33.74
CA THR A 493 28.69 -5.50 -32.83
C THR A 493 29.30 -5.40 -31.46
N GLY A 494 28.54 -4.91 -30.50
CA GLY A 494 28.89 -4.87 -29.09
C GLY A 494 27.64 -5.18 -28.26
N ASP A 495 27.76 -6.23 -27.48
CA ASP A 495 26.80 -6.73 -26.53
C ASP A 495 26.09 -5.61 -25.73
N ASN A 496 24.77 -5.59 -25.81
CA ASN A 496 23.95 -4.94 -24.79
C ASN A 496 22.70 -5.76 -24.48
N LEU A 497 22.92 -6.82 -23.73
CA LEU A 497 21.87 -7.56 -23.05
C LEU A 497 21.63 -6.91 -21.68
N ALA A 498 21.10 -5.71 -21.64
CA ALA A 498 20.69 -5.09 -20.36
C ALA A 498 19.88 -3.79 -20.58
N LEU A 499 18.67 -3.87 -21.11
CA LEU A 499 17.79 -2.69 -21.06
C LEU A 499 16.28 -2.98 -20.93
N PHE A 500 15.86 -4.22 -20.77
CA PHE A 500 14.43 -4.51 -20.51
C PHE A 500 14.06 -4.71 -19.02
N GLY A 501 15.04 -4.55 -18.09
CA GLY A 501 14.79 -4.59 -16.64
C GLY A 501 14.55 -3.23 -15.98
N GLY A 502 14.63 -2.12 -16.74
CA GLY A 502 14.77 -0.78 -16.16
C GLY A 502 13.50 0.04 -15.95
N LEU A 503 12.38 -0.30 -16.57
CA LEU A 503 11.20 0.59 -16.53
C LEU A 503 10.16 0.21 -15.48
N LEU A 504 10.19 -1.02 -14.96
CA LEU A 504 9.27 -1.45 -13.88
C LEU A 504 9.82 -1.21 -12.47
N ALA A 505 11.11 -0.89 -12.32
CA ALA A 505 11.70 -0.53 -11.02
C ALA A 505 11.43 0.93 -10.59
N LEU A 506 10.91 1.78 -11.48
CA LEU A 506 10.67 3.19 -11.15
C LEU A 506 9.31 3.47 -10.48
N ILE A 507 8.37 2.52 -10.53
CA ILE A 507 7.06 2.71 -9.89
C ILE A 507 7.07 2.23 -8.43
N ALA A 508 8.00 1.32 -8.06
CA ALA A 508 8.18 0.89 -6.66
C ALA A 508 9.03 1.85 -5.81
N ALA A 509 9.72 2.83 -6.43
CA ALA A 509 10.62 3.75 -5.73
C ALA A 509 9.99 5.11 -5.37
N ALA A 510 8.74 5.38 -5.74
CA ALA A 510 8.05 6.62 -5.40
C ALA A 510 7.45 6.63 -3.98
N GLY A 511 7.58 5.54 -3.22
CA GLY A 511 7.07 5.41 -1.85
C GLY A 511 8.11 5.54 -0.73
N ALA A 512 9.41 5.68 -1.03
CA ALA A 512 10.45 5.70 0.01
C ALA A 512 11.56 6.71 -0.30
N THR A 513 11.25 8.00 -0.28
CA THR A 513 12.26 9.04 -0.12
C THR A 513 11.97 9.84 1.13
N THR A 514 12.21 9.25 2.29
CA THR A 514 12.55 10.00 3.49
C THR A 514 14.04 10.35 3.42
N ALA A 515 14.32 11.62 3.28
CA ALA A 515 15.66 12.17 3.19
C ALA A 515 16.47 11.85 4.45
N VAL A 516 17.52 11.05 4.30
CA VAL A 516 18.61 11.00 5.29
C VAL A 516 19.50 12.23 5.06
N VAL A 517 19.30 13.27 5.83
CA VAL A 517 20.23 14.38 5.94
C VAL A 517 21.39 13.93 6.83
N ALA A 518 22.48 13.51 6.21
CA ALA A 518 23.75 13.27 6.91
C ALA A 518 24.37 14.61 7.30
N VAL A 519 24.29 14.95 8.58
CA VAL A 519 25.06 16.07 9.16
C VAL A 519 26.52 15.64 9.28
N ARG A 520 27.36 16.11 8.35
CA ARG A 520 28.82 16.08 8.50
C ARG A 520 29.25 17.12 9.53
N ARG A 521 29.59 16.67 10.72
CA ARG A 521 30.36 17.49 11.66
C ARG A 521 31.78 17.67 11.11
N ARG A 522 32.12 18.89 10.74
CA ARG A 522 33.54 19.32 10.64
C ARG A 522 34.10 19.46 12.04
N LYS A 523 35.18 18.72 12.31
CA LYS A 523 36.15 19.07 13.35
C LYS A 523 37.03 20.18 12.77
N SER A 524 37.17 21.28 13.47
CA SER A 524 38.32 22.18 13.44
C SER A 524 38.42 22.83 14.80
N GLU A 525 39.54 22.54 15.40
CA GLU A 525 40.30 23.23 16.45
C GLU A 525 39.58 23.64 17.75
#